data_5f32f4b136b293b4686de1326027090f
#
_entry.id   5f32f4b136b293b4686de1326027090f
#
_cell.length_a   1.000
_cell.length_b   1.000
_cell.length_c   1.000
_cell.angle_alpha   90.00
_cell.angle_beta   90.00
_cell.angle_gamma   90.00
#
_symmetry.space_group_name_H-M   'P 1'
#
loop_
_entity.id
_entity.type
_entity.pdbx_description
1 polymer ?
#
loop_
_entity_poly.entity_id
_entity_poly.type
_entity_poly.pdbx_seq_one_letter_code
_entity_poly.pdbx_strand_id
1 'polypeptide(L)' 'MYRQYEKPNKLKEALVNLKCEYKLALENNADDETLINLHDNIEDLEERLNFAYQDMGE' A
#
# COMPACT_ATOMS: atom_id res chain seq x y z
N MET A 1 -0.84 -13.53 -23.95
CA MET A 1 -1.20 -13.20 -22.85
C MET A 1 -0.80 -11.90 -22.48
N TYR A 2 -1.43 -11.25 -21.81
CA TYR A 2 -1.03 -9.97 -21.52
C TYR A 2 -0.80 -9.89 -20.09
N ARG A 3 -0.13 -8.87 -19.68
CA ARG A 3 0.17 -8.75 -18.40
C ARG A 3 -0.82 -8.07 -17.67
N GLN A 4 -0.91 -8.32 -16.45
CA GLN A 4 -1.81 -7.65 -15.67
C GLN A 4 -1.21 -6.54 -15.03
N TYR A 5 -1.66 -5.35 -15.31
CA TYR A 5 -1.18 -4.18 -14.66
C TYR A 5 -2.05 -3.89 -13.51
N GLU A 6 -1.48 -3.51 -12.41
CA GLU A 6 -2.25 -3.07 -11.28
C GLU A 6 -2.70 -1.67 -11.54
N LYS A 7 -3.98 -1.45 -11.52
CA LYS A 7 -4.50 -0.13 -11.80
C LYS A 7 -4.28 0.78 -10.61
N PRO A 8 -4.01 2.06 -10.87
CA PRO A 8 -3.79 3.00 -9.76
C PRO A 8 -4.94 3.06 -8.78
N ASN A 9 -6.17 2.90 -9.26
CA ASN A 9 -7.30 2.93 -8.35
C ASN A 9 -7.26 1.78 -7.36
N LYS A 10 -6.89 0.61 -7.85
CA LYS A 10 -6.81 -0.54 -6.96
C LYS A 10 -5.68 -0.40 -5.99
N LEU A 11 -4.55 0.13 -6.44
CA LEU A 11 -3.44 0.34 -5.55
C LEU A 11 -3.79 1.35 -4.49
N LYS A 12 -4.50 2.40 -4.87
CA LYS A 12 -4.91 3.39 -3.91
C LYS A 12 -5.83 2.79 -2.87
N GLU A 13 -6.77 1.97 -3.32
CA GLU A 13 -7.69 1.35 -2.40
C GLU A 13 -6.96 0.45 -1.42
N ALA A 14 -6.02 -0.33 -1.92
CA ALA A 14 -5.25 -1.20 -1.05
C ALA A 14 -4.44 -0.38 -0.06
N LEU A 15 -3.91 0.75 -0.51
CA LEU A 15 -3.13 1.59 0.35
C LEU A 15 -3.98 2.16 1.48
N VAL A 16 -5.18 2.62 1.15
CA VAL A 16 -6.07 3.14 2.17
C VAL A 16 -6.41 2.07 3.18
N ASN A 17 -6.68 0.86 2.71
CA ASN A 17 -6.99 -0.25 3.61
C ASN A 17 -5.82 -0.54 4.53
N LEU A 18 -4.61 -0.56 3.99
CA LEU A 18 -3.44 -0.83 4.80
C LEU A 18 -3.22 0.27 5.83
N LYS A 19 -3.44 1.51 5.43
CA LYS A 19 -3.27 2.60 6.38
C LYS A 19 -4.30 2.52 7.49
N CYS A 20 -5.50 2.10 7.17
CA CYS A 20 -6.51 1.89 8.19
C CYS A 20 -6.10 0.79 9.14
N GLU A 21 -5.57 -0.30 8.60
CA GLU A 21 -5.12 -1.39 9.45
C GLU A 21 -3.99 -0.96 10.36
N TYR A 22 -3.09 -0.14 9.81
CA TYR A 22 -1.99 0.35 10.60
C TYR A 22 -2.51 1.19 11.77
N LYS A 23 -3.48 2.04 11.49
CA LYS A 23 -4.05 2.89 12.52
C LYS A 23 -4.73 2.04 13.57
N LEU A 24 -5.49 1.03 13.16
CA LEU A 24 -6.14 0.15 14.10
C LEU A 24 -5.12 -0.61 14.93
N ALA A 25 -4.04 -1.04 14.31
CA ALA A 25 -2.99 -1.74 15.02
C ALA A 25 -2.38 -0.85 16.08
N LEU A 26 -2.18 0.41 15.78
CA LEU A 26 -1.67 1.34 16.77
C LEU A 26 -2.62 1.49 17.92
N GLU A 27 -3.90 1.58 17.63
CA GLU A 27 -4.89 1.74 18.67
C GLU A 27 -5.01 0.50 19.55
N ASN A 28 -4.74 -0.66 18.95
CA ASN A 28 -4.82 -1.92 19.68
C ASN A 28 -3.50 -2.32 20.32
N ASN A 29 -2.50 -1.45 20.26
CA ASN A 29 -1.21 -1.71 20.86
C ASN A 29 -0.56 -2.96 20.25
N ALA A 30 -0.56 -3.03 18.94
CA ALA A 30 0.04 -4.16 18.27
C ALA A 30 1.55 -4.19 18.49
N ASP A 31 2.14 -5.34 18.23
CA ASP A 31 3.58 -5.50 18.42
C ASP A 31 4.34 -4.63 17.44
N ASP A 32 5.56 -4.31 17.79
CA ASP A 32 6.42 -3.57 16.89
C ASP A 32 6.57 -4.31 15.58
N GLU A 33 6.71 -5.61 15.63
CA GLU A 33 6.89 -6.39 14.44
C GLU A 33 5.70 -6.23 13.51
N THR A 34 4.50 -6.27 14.06
CA THR A 34 3.30 -6.09 13.26
C THR A 34 3.27 -4.71 12.63
N LEU A 35 3.63 -3.71 13.42
CA LEU A 35 3.63 -2.34 12.92
C LEU A 35 4.66 -2.15 11.81
N ILE A 36 5.83 -2.75 11.99
CA ILE A 36 6.87 -2.64 10.98
C ILE A 36 6.42 -3.31 9.69
N ASN A 37 5.81 -4.47 9.80
CA ASN A 37 5.33 -5.16 8.61
C ASN A 37 4.27 -4.34 7.87
N LEU A 38 3.34 -3.77 8.61
CA LEU A 38 2.33 -2.94 7.99
C LEU A 38 2.94 -1.72 7.33
N HIS A 39 3.89 -1.11 8.00
CA HIS A 39 4.55 0.06 7.47
C HIS A 39 5.30 -0.28 6.18
N ASP A 40 5.98 -1.41 6.17
CA ASP A 40 6.69 -1.85 4.98
C ASP A 40 5.73 -2.06 3.81
N ASN A 41 4.60 -2.66 4.09
CA ASN A 41 3.61 -2.89 3.05
C ASN A 41 3.07 -1.58 2.51
N ILE A 42 2.86 -0.62 3.39
CA ILE A 42 2.37 0.68 2.97
C ILE A 42 3.38 1.35 2.06
N GLU A 43 4.65 1.32 2.45
CA GLU A 43 5.68 1.92 1.64
C GLU A 43 5.80 1.24 0.28
N ASP A 44 5.70 -0.07 0.28
CA ASP A 44 5.77 -0.81 -0.94
C ASP A 44 4.65 -0.42 -1.90
N LEU A 45 3.45 -0.31 -1.39
CA LEU A 45 2.33 0.09 -2.20
C LEU A 45 2.47 1.52 -2.70
N GLU A 46 2.98 2.39 -1.86
CA GLU A 46 3.20 3.77 -2.29
C GLU A 46 4.18 3.83 -3.44
N GLU A 47 5.21 3.02 -3.38
CA GLU A 47 6.19 2.99 -4.42
C GLU A 47 5.58 2.46 -5.72
N ARG A 48 4.80 1.42 -5.62
CA ARG A 48 4.13 0.87 -6.79
C ARG A 48 3.18 1.89 -7.40
N LEU A 49 2.49 2.63 -6.55
CA LEU A 49 1.57 3.62 -7.03
C LEU A 49 2.31 4.72 -7.78
N ASN A 50 3.45 5.12 -7.26
CA ASN A 50 4.26 6.13 -7.93
C ASN A 50 4.70 5.65 -9.30
N PHE A 51 5.13 4.41 -9.40
CA PHE A 51 5.53 3.87 -10.68
C PHE A 51 4.35 3.83 -11.64
N ALA A 52 3.20 3.46 -11.15
CA ALA A 52 2.02 3.39 -12.00
C ALA A 52 1.67 4.76 -12.54
N TYR A 53 1.76 5.77 -11.71
CA TYR A 53 1.46 7.11 -12.16
C TYR A 53 2.51 7.60 -13.14
N GLN A 54 3.76 7.27 -12.93
CA GLN A 54 4.80 7.69 -13.82
C GLN A 54 4.61 7.07 -15.18
N ASP A 55 4.26 5.80 -15.20
CA ASP A 55 4.01 5.14 -16.45
C ASP A 55 2.89 5.79 -17.20
N MET A 56 1.83 6.13 -16.50
CA MET A 56 0.71 6.73 -17.16
C MET A 56 0.95 8.15 -17.55
N GLY A 57 1.76 8.82 -16.81
CA GLY A 57 1.97 10.22 -17.01
C GLY A 57 2.73 10.55 -18.25
N GLU A 58 3.30 9.60 -18.88
CA GLU A 58 4.07 9.89 -19.99
C GLU A 58 3.39 10.18 -21.08
#